data_94adcbb081c88411122c9f5570f0c47c
#
_entry.id   94adcbb081c88411122c9f5570f0c47c
#
_cell.length_a   1.000
_cell.length_b   1.000
_cell.length_c   1.000
_cell.angle_alpha   90.00
_cell.angle_beta   90.00
_cell.angle_gamma   90.00
#
_symmetry.space_group_name_H-M   'P 1'
#
loop_
_entity.id
_entity.type
_entity.pdbx_description
1 polymer ?
#
loop_
_entity_poly.entity_id
_entity_poly.type
_entity_poly.pdbx_seq_one_letter_code
_entity_poly.pdbx_strand_id
1 'polypeptide(L)'
;MILEELVMKKSYGVNELRRMYLDFFESKGHLVMKSFSLVPHNDNSLLLINAGMAPLKPYFTGQEIPPRRRVTTCQKCVRTGDIENVGKTARHLTFFEMLGNFSFGDYFKHEAIAWSWEFLTKVLGLEEDRLYPSIYGEDEEAYEIWTREVGVPGEKITRFYRDPETGECDNFWEHGAGPVSYTHLTLPTIRLV
;
A
#
# COMPACT_ATOMS: atom_id res chain seq x y z
N MET A 1 14.71 -8.06 -41.10
CA MET A 1 13.27 -7.89 -41.22
C MET A 1 12.69 -8.43 -39.94
N ILE A 2 12.53 -7.51 -39.05
CA ILE A 2 12.37 -7.68 -37.60
C ILE A 2 10.89 -7.86 -37.36
N LEU A 3 10.45 -9.08 -37.08
CA LEU A 3 9.26 -9.34 -36.33
C LEU A 3 9.71 -9.33 -34.88
N GLU A 4 9.82 -8.14 -34.31
CA GLU A 4 9.87 -7.97 -32.86
C GLU A 4 8.61 -8.60 -32.27
N GLU A 5 8.84 -9.62 -31.47
CA GLU A 5 7.87 -10.23 -30.63
C GLU A 5 7.07 -9.13 -29.93
N LEU A 6 5.83 -8.98 -30.34
CA LEU A 6 4.82 -8.32 -29.54
C LEU A 6 4.63 -9.22 -28.31
N VAL A 7 5.51 -9.06 -27.33
CA VAL A 7 5.25 -9.58 -26.00
C VAL A 7 3.94 -8.93 -25.58
N MET A 8 2.87 -9.67 -25.71
CA MET A 8 1.55 -9.23 -25.25
C MET A 8 1.69 -8.97 -23.77
N LYS A 9 1.84 -7.70 -23.40
CA LYS A 9 1.79 -7.27 -22.01
C LYS A 9 0.50 -7.83 -21.44
N LYS A 10 0.63 -8.71 -20.45
CA LYS A 10 -0.52 -9.31 -19.79
C LYS A 10 -1.39 -8.19 -19.25
N SER A 11 -2.59 -8.05 -19.78
CA SER A 11 -3.55 -7.03 -19.40
C SER A 11 -4.53 -7.66 -18.41
N TYR A 12 -4.70 -7.05 -17.25
CA TYR A 12 -5.63 -7.52 -16.23
C TYR A 12 -6.85 -6.60 -16.13
N GLY A 13 -8.04 -7.18 -16.04
CA GLY A 13 -9.24 -6.45 -15.72
C GLY A 13 -9.31 -6.05 -14.24
N VAL A 14 -10.05 -4.98 -13.92
CA VAL A 14 -10.18 -4.49 -12.53
C VAL A 14 -10.64 -5.56 -11.55
N ASN A 15 -11.64 -6.37 -11.93
CA ASN A 15 -12.13 -7.47 -11.08
C ASN A 15 -11.11 -8.59 -10.90
N GLU A 16 -10.27 -8.80 -11.91
CA GLU A 16 -9.19 -9.78 -11.85
C GLU A 16 -8.10 -9.29 -10.87
N LEU A 17 -7.67 -8.04 -10.99
CA LEU A 17 -6.70 -7.45 -10.05
C LEU A 17 -7.16 -7.50 -8.60
N ARG A 18 -8.44 -7.16 -8.34
CA ARG A 18 -9.02 -7.30 -6.99
C ARG A 18 -8.90 -8.72 -6.46
N ARG A 19 -9.29 -9.69 -7.27
CA ARG A 19 -9.24 -11.11 -6.90
C ARG A 19 -7.81 -11.56 -6.66
N MET A 20 -6.91 -11.28 -7.59
CA MET A 20 -5.50 -11.66 -7.46
C MET A 20 -4.89 -11.15 -6.16
N TYR A 21 -5.17 -9.89 -5.80
CA TYR A 21 -4.66 -9.31 -4.55
C TYR A 21 -5.25 -9.99 -3.32
N LEU A 22 -6.57 -10.12 -3.26
CA LEU A 22 -7.25 -10.70 -2.11
C LEU A 22 -6.90 -12.19 -1.92
N ASP A 23 -6.88 -12.97 -3.00
CA ASP A 23 -6.53 -14.40 -2.97
C ASP A 23 -5.06 -14.59 -2.56
N PHE A 24 -4.16 -13.72 -3.02
CA PHE A 24 -2.75 -13.76 -2.61
C PHE A 24 -2.60 -13.56 -1.11
N PHE A 25 -3.21 -12.52 -0.53
CA PHE A 25 -3.12 -12.27 0.89
C PHE A 25 -3.94 -13.26 1.73
N GLU A 26 -5.03 -13.80 1.21
CA GLU A 26 -5.73 -14.92 1.84
C GLU A 26 -4.81 -16.14 1.95
N SER A 27 -4.02 -16.45 0.92
CA SER A 27 -3.02 -17.53 0.96
C SER A 27 -1.91 -17.30 2.00
N LYS A 28 -1.65 -16.05 2.39
CA LYS A 28 -0.75 -15.67 3.48
C LYS A 28 -1.45 -15.64 4.86
N GLY A 29 -2.68 -16.12 4.95
CA GLY A 29 -3.45 -16.25 6.19
C GLY A 29 -4.27 -15.03 6.58
N HIS A 30 -4.47 -14.06 5.67
CA HIS A 30 -5.33 -12.91 5.91
C HIS A 30 -6.81 -13.27 5.81
N LEU A 31 -7.62 -12.64 6.66
CA LEU A 31 -9.06 -12.65 6.51
C LEU A 31 -9.47 -11.63 5.45
N VAL A 32 -10.12 -12.07 4.41
CA VAL A 32 -10.71 -11.18 3.41
C VAL A 32 -11.96 -10.52 4.01
N MET A 33 -11.89 -9.20 4.18
CA MET A 33 -13.03 -8.40 4.66
C MET A 33 -13.66 -7.64 3.50
N LYS A 34 -14.97 -7.49 3.56
CA LYS A 34 -15.71 -6.65 2.59
C LYS A 34 -15.34 -5.17 2.78
N SER A 35 -15.47 -4.39 1.71
CA SER A 35 -15.38 -2.93 1.79
C SER A 35 -16.38 -2.39 2.82
N PHE A 36 -15.89 -1.53 3.70
CA PHE A 36 -16.75 -0.77 4.61
C PHE A 36 -17.58 0.27 3.84
N SER A 37 -18.61 0.80 4.48
CA SER A 37 -19.38 1.94 3.97
C SER A 37 -18.46 3.13 3.69
N LEU A 38 -18.74 3.90 2.65
CA LEU A 38 -18.06 5.18 2.39
C LEU A 38 -18.40 6.23 3.46
N VAL A 39 -19.60 6.14 4.04
CA VAL A 39 -19.98 7.01 5.16
C VAL A 39 -19.37 6.39 6.43
N PRO A 40 -18.46 7.12 7.10
CA PRO A 40 -17.81 6.61 8.30
C PRO A 40 -18.82 6.39 9.42
N HIS A 41 -18.63 5.30 10.17
CA HIS A 41 -19.34 5.07 11.42
C HIS A 41 -18.41 5.42 12.59
N ASN A 42 -18.89 6.27 13.51
CA ASN A 42 -18.18 6.64 14.72
C ASN A 42 -16.85 7.43 14.52
N ASP A 43 -16.65 8.04 13.36
CA ASP A 43 -15.50 8.93 13.11
C ASP A 43 -16.00 10.26 12.51
N ASN A 44 -16.14 11.27 13.38
CA ASN A 44 -16.59 12.60 13.00
C ASN A 44 -15.49 13.45 12.33
N SER A 45 -14.27 12.94 12.27
CA SER A 45 -13.15 13.62 11.61
C SER A 45 -13.14 13.47 10.10
N LEU A 46 -13.91 12.49 9.58
CA LEU A 46 -13.98 12.18 8.17
C LEU A 46 -15.42 12.36 7.65
N LEU A 47 -15.57 13.09 6.55
CA LEU A 47 -16.84 13.15 5.84
C LEU A 47 -17.13 11.85 5.07
N LEU A 48 -16.11 11.33 4.40
CA LEU A 48 -16.14 10.07 3.67
C LEU A 48 -14.85 9.30 3.91
N ILE A 49 -14.92 7.98 3.82
CA ILE A 49 -13.73 7.11 3.90
C ILE A 49 -12.80 7.43 2.72
N ASN A 50 -11.60 7.86 3.03
CA ASN A 50 -10.59 8.34 2.10
C ASN A 50 -9.34 7.45 2.03
N ALA A 51 -9.25 6.41 2.87
CA ALA A 51 -8.15 5.46 2.91
C ALA A 51 -8.62 4.09 3.40
N GLY A 52 -7.94 3.04 2.94
CA GLY A 52 -8.26 1.65 3.31
C GLY A 52 -8.10 1.35 4.80
N MET A 53 -7.21 2.08 5.47
CA MET A 53 -6.95 1.92 6.91
C MET A 53 -7.97 2.68 7.78
N ALA A 54 -8.64 3.70 7.25
CA ALA A 54 -9.51 4.56 8.05
C ALA A 54 -10.59 3.79 8.85
N PRO A 55 -11.36 2.85 8.27
CA PRO A 55 -12.35 2.09 9.02
C PRO A 55 -11.75 1.06 9.99
N LEU A 56 -10.45 0.80 9.90
CA LEU A 56 -9.73 -0.16 10.74
C LEU A 56 -9.01 0.52 11.94
N LYS A 57 -9.09 1.84 12.06
CA LYS A 57 -8.48 2.59 13.17
C LYS A 57 -8.75 2.00 14.56
N PRO A 58 -9.99 1.60 14.91
CA PRO A 58 -10.28 1.04 16.23
C PRO A 58 -9.45 -0.21 16.55
N TYR A 59 -9.10 -1.01 15.55
CA TYR A 59 -8.25 -2.19 15.73
C TYR A 59 -6.78 -1.80 15.97
N PHE A 60 -6.29 -0.77 15.29
CA PHE A 60 -4.93 -0.27 15.48
C PHE A 60 -4.75 0.43 16.82
N THR A 61 -5.76 1.15 17.30
CA THR A 61 -5.72 1.85 18.60
C THR A 61 -6.04 0.93 19.79
N GLY A 62 -6.42 -0.32 19.54
CA GLY A 62 -6.81 -1.25 20.59
C GLY A 62 -8.19 -0.96 21.20
N GLN A 63 -8.98 -0.07 20.61
CA GLN A 63 -10.36 0.20 21.03
C GLN A 63 -11.29 -0.99 20.74
N GLU A 64 -10.98 -1.72 19.67
CA GLU A 64 -11.70 -2.94 19.30
C GLU A 64 -10.71 -4.07 19.00
N ILE A 65 -11.17 -5.29 19.23
CA ILE A 65 -10.40 -6.50 18.89
C ILE A 65 -10.64 -6.83 17.42
N PRO A 66 -9.58 -6.94 16.58
CA PRO A 66 -9.76 -7.32 15.20
C PRO A 66 -10.29 -8.75 15.07
N PRO A 67 -11.11 -9.06 14.06
CA PRO A 67 -11.64 -10.41 13.84
C PRO A 67 -10.54 -11.44 13.54
N ARG A 68 -9.41 -10.98 13.04
CA ARG A 68 -8.17 -11.74 12.85
C ARG A 68 -6.99 -10.76 12.87
N ARG A 69 -5.82 -11.24 13.29
CA ARG A 69 -4.61 -10.39 13.30
C ARG A 69 -4.11 -10.01 11.91
N ARG A 70 -4.46 -10.78 10.88
CA ARG A 70 -4.17 -10.51 9.47
C ARG A 70 -5.47 -10.26 8.73
N VAL A 71 -5.59 -9.11 8.11
CA VAL A 71 -6.79 -8.72 7.34
C VAL A 71 -6.37 -8.18 5.99
N THR A 72 -7.13 -8.49 4.94
CA THR A 72 -6.98 -7.86 3.62
C THR A 72 -8.31 -7.32 3.14
N THR A 73 -8.28 -6.19 2.46
CA THR A 73 -9.48 -5.50 1.95
C THR A 73 -9.24 -4.93 0.56
N CYS A 74 -10.34 -4.76 -0.19
CA CYS A 74 -10.43 -3.86 -1.32
C CYS A 74 -11.41 -2.75 -0.91
N GLN A 75 -10.91 -1.68 -0.29
CA GLN A 75 -11.72 -0.62 0.30
C GLN A 75 -12.04 0.46 -0.72
N LYS A 76 -13.33 0.75 -0.89
CA LYS A 76 -13.81 1.90 -1.65
C LYS A 76 -13.48 3.19 -0.90
N CYS A 77 -12.92 4.16 -1.62
CA CYS A 77 -12.46 5.43 -1.06
C CYS A 77 -12.92 6.60 -1.93
N VAL A 78 -13.12 7.76 -1.29
CA VAL A 78 -13.38 9.02 -1.99
C VAL A 78 -12.44 10.09 -1.44
N ARG A 79 -11.75 10.79 -2.35
CA ARG A 79 -10.95 11.99 -2.06
C ARG A 79 -11.43 13.13 -2.94
N THR A 80 -11.66 14.29 -2.32
CA THR A 80 -12.16 15.49 -3.01
C THR A 80 -11.19 16.65 -2.97
N GLY A 81 -10.05 16.53 -2.26
CA GLY A 81 -9.04 17.59 -2.15
C GLY A 81 -8.48 18.04 -3.51
N ASP A 82 -8.38 17.10 -4.46
CA ASP A 82 -7.85 17.37 -5.80
C ASP A 82 -8.93 17.45 -6.87
N ILE A 83 -10.17 17.78 -6.51
CA ILE A 83 -11.32 17.77 -7.44
C ILE A 83 -11.10 18.71 -8.64
N GLU A 84 -10.36 19.79 -8.44
CA GLU A 84 -10.03 20.75 -9.50
C GLU A 84 -9.09 20.17 -10.57
N ASN A 85 -8.37 19.12 -10.24
CA ASN A 85 -7.43 18.41 -11.12
C ASN A 85 -8.10 17.25 -11.87
N VAL A 86 -9.30 16.84 -11.45
CA VAL A 86 -10.06 15.76 -12.11
C VAL A 86 -10.44 16.17 -13.52
N GLY A 87 -10.09 15.32 -14.47
CA GLY A 87 -10.28 15.58 -15.90
C GLY A 87 -9.24 16.51 -16.54
N LYS A 88 -8.35 17.13 -15.76
CA LYS A 88 -7.23 17.94 -16.28
C LYS A 88 -5.92 17.14 -16.29
N THR A 89 -5.74 16.23 -15.37
CA THR A 89 -4.58 15.34 -15.26
C THR A 89 -5.00 13.91 -15.50
N ALA A 90 -4.07 13.07 -15.94
CA ALA A 90 -4.34 11.67 -16.28
C ALA A 90 -4.63 10.77 -15.06
N ARG A 91 -4.34 11.21 -13.85
CA ARG A 91 -4.30 10.34 -12.65
C ARG A 91 -5.19 10.81 -11.49
N HIS A 92 -5.77 12.01 -11.53
CA HIS A 92 -6.64 12.49 -10.47
C HIS A 92 -8.07 12.05 -10.69
N LEU A 93 -8.56 11.22 -9.77
CA LEU A 93 -9.92 10.71 -9.70
C LEU A 93 -10.45 10.95 -8.29
N THR A 94 -11.77 11.10 -8.14
CA THR A 94 -12.39 11.27 -6.83
C THR A 94 -12.66 9.93 -6.15
N PHE A 95 -13.16 8.94 -6.90
CA PHE A 95 -13.44 7.59 -6.44
C PHE A 95 -12.33 6.65 -6.86
N PHE A 96 -11.88 5.82 -5.91
CA PHE A 96 -10.90 4.77 -6.17
C PHE A 96 -11.07 3.63 -5.17
N GLU A 97 -10.39 2.53 -5.41
CA GLU A 97 -10.29 1.41 -4.47
C GLU A 97 -8.87 1.28 -3.97
N MET A 98 -8.73 1.09 -2.67
CA MET A 98 -7.44 0.85 -2.03
C MET A 98 -7.34 -0.62 -1.65
N LEU A 99 -6.42 -1.32 -2.30
CA LEU A 99 -6.05 -2.69 -1.96
C LEU A 99 -5.13 -2.64 -0.74
N GLY A 100 -5.53 -3.28 0.35
CA GLY A 100 -4.82 -3.20 1.61
C GLY A 100 -4.64 -4.55 2.29
N ASN A 101 -3.46 -4.75 2.89
CA ASN A 101 -3.16 -5.84 3.79
C ASN A 101 -2.70 -5.26 5.12
N PHE A 102 -3.24 -5.77 6.21
CA PHE A 102 -3.08 -5.19 7.54
C PHE A 102 -2.65 -6.27 8.53
N SER A 103 -1.70 -5.90 9.41
CA SER A 103 -1.20 -6.73 10.50
C SER A 103 -1.47 -6.05 11.82
N PHE A 104 -2.19 -6.71 12.71
CA PHE A 104 -2.47 -6.25 14.07
C PHE A 104 -1.60 -6.98 15.06
N GLY A 105 -0.32 -6.55 15.15
CA GLY A 105 0.68 -7.14 16.04
C GLY A 105 1.03 -8.60 15.69
N ASP A 106 1.08 -8.93 14.41
CA ASP A 106 1.46 -10.26 13.91
C ASP A 106 2.77 -10.18 13.13
N TYR A 107 2.74 -9.79 11.84
CA TYR A 107 3.96 -9.59 11.05
C TYR A 107 4.31 -8.11 10.91
N PHE A 108 5.53 -7.84 10.45
CA PHE A 108 6.00 -6.47 10.23
C PHE A 108 6.78 -6.34 8.91
N LYS A 109 7.93 -5.69 8.90
CA LYS A 109 8.66 -5.31 7.68
C LYS A 109 9.12 -6.50 6.83
N HIS A 110 9.64 -7.56 7.45
CA HIS A 110 10.17 -8.72 6.73
C HIS A 110 9.14 -9.32 5.79
N GLU A 111 8.01 -9.71 6.34
CA GLU A 111 6.93 -10.31 5.56
C GLU A 111 6.27 -9.30 4.63
N ALA A 112 6.03 -8.07 5.09
CA ALA A 112 5.37 -7.04 4.28
C ALA A 112 6.17 -6.71 3.03
N ILE A 113 7.49 -6.54 3.15
CA ILE A 113 8.40 -6.26 2.03
C ILE A 113 8.49 -7.48 1.10
N ALA A 114 8.75 -8.67 1.66
CA ALA A 114 8.86 -9.88 0.85
C ALA A 114 7.58 -10.19 0.07
N TRP A 115 6.40 -10.10 0.73
CA TRP A 115 5.13 -10.36 0.05
C TRP A 115 4.75 -9.30 -0.97
N SER A 116 5.07 -8.04 -0.73
CA SER A 116 4.83 -7.00 -1.73
C SER A 116 5.65 -7.23 -3.00
N TRP A 117 6.91 -7.58 -2.85
CA TRP A 117 7.76 -7.93 -3.99
C TRP A 117 7.28 -9.19 -4.71
N GLU A 118 6.95 -10.24 -3.95
CA GLU A 118 6.38 -11.47 -4.49
C GLU A 118 5.10 -11.20 -5.28
N PHE A 119 4.19 -10.39 -4.74
CA PHE A 119 2.96 -10.05 -5.42
C PHE A 119 3.22 -9.34 -6.76
N LEU A 120 4.08 -8.32 -6.76
CA LEU A 120 4.36 -7.54 -7.97
C LEU A 120 5.11 -8.35 -9.03
N THR A 121 6.10 -9.12 -8.64
CA THR A 121 6.99 -9.82 -9.57
C THR A 121 6.47 -11.20 -9.96
N LYS A 122 5.93 -11.98 -9.01
CA LYS A 122 5.47 -13.36 -9.26
C LYS A 122 4.01 -13.44 -9.65
N VAL A 123 3.14 -12.66 -9.00
CA VAL A 123 1.68 -12.73 -9.24
C VAL A 123 1.28 -11.84 -10.40
N LEU A 124 1.69 -10.57 -10.39
CA LEU A 124 1.41 -9.62 -11.47
C LEU A 124 2.37 -9.78 -12.66
N GLY A 125 3.56 -10.34 -12.45
CA GLY A 125 4.57 -10.53 -13.50
C GLY A 125 5.18 -9.24 -13.99
N LEU A 126 5.33 -8.24 -13.10
CA LEU A 126 6.02 -7.00 -13.43
C LEU A 126 7.53 -7.24 -13.53
N GLU A 127 8.16 -6.54 -14.45
CA GLU A 127 9.61 -6.61 -14.68
C GLU A 127 10.36 -5.97 -13.50
N GLU A 128 11.23 -6.72 -12.84
CA GLU A 128 11.96 -6.28 -11.63
C GLU A 128 12.87 -5.06 -11.89
N ASP A 129 13.36 -4.91 -13.11
CA ASP A 129 14.21 -3.79 -13.51
C ASP A 129 13.45 -2.46 -13.60
N ARG A 130 12.14 -2.49 -13.68
CA ARG A 130 11.24 -1.34 -13.70
C ARG A 130 10.67 -0.96 -12.32
N LEU A 131 11.03 -1.71 -11.28
CA LEU A 131 10.54 -1.49 -9.93
C LEU A 131 11.61 -0.81 -9.08
N TYR A 132 11.24 0.31 -8.48
CA TYR A 132 12.12 1.15 -7.66
C TYR A 132 11.48 1.34 -6.28
N PRO A 133 11.90 0.55 -5.27
CA PRO A 133 11.42 0.73 -3.90
C PRO A 133 11.89 2.06 -3.31
N SER A 134 11.09 2.59 -2.40
CA SER A 134 11.50 3.72 -1.57
C SER A 134 11.34 3.39 -0.09
N ILE A 135 12.21 3.97 0.73
CA ILE A 135 12.22 3.80 2.17
C ILE A 135 12.32 5.17 2.86
N TYR A 136 11.92 5.23 4.14
CA TYR A 136 12.32 6.34 4.98
C TYR A 136 13.82 6.28 5.20
N GLY A 137 14.52 7.42 5.06
CA GLY A 137 15.98 7.46 4.95
C GLY A 137 16.73 6.92 6.16
N GLU A 138 16.13 6.98 7.35
CA GLU A 138 16.69 6.46 8.60
C GLU A 138 16.30 4.99 8.88
N ASP A 139 15.49 4.38 8.02
CA ASP A 139 15.03 2.98 8.20
C ASP A 139 16.04 2.00 7.60
N GLU A 140 17.13 1.77 8.32
CA GLU A 140 18.17 0.82 7.92
C GLU A 140 17.68 -0.63 7.89
N GLU A 141 16.75 -1.00 8.77
CA GLU A 141 16.15 -2.34 8.76
C GLU A 141 15.43 -2.61 7.44
N ALA A 142 14.60 -1.67 6.97
CA ALA A 142 13.95 -1.80 5.67
C ALA A 142 14.96 -1.89 4.53
N TYR A 143 16.04 -1.09 4.58
CA TYR A 143 17.11 -1.15 3.58
C TYR A 143 17.80 -2.51 3.55
N GLU A 144 18.12 -3.08 4.70
CA GLU A 144 18.73 -4.42 4.79
C GLU A 144 17.80 -5.51 4.28
N ILE A 145 16.51 -5.47 4.61
CA ILE A 145 15.54 -6.43 4.10
C ILE A 145 15.46 -6.36 2.57
N TRP A 146 15.35 -5.16 2.00
CA TRP A 146 15.31 -4.98 0.55
C TRP A 146 16.55 -5.52 -0.15
N THR A 147 17.74 -5.21 0.39
CA THR A 147 19.01 -5.55 -0.27
C THR A 147 19.45 -6.98 -0.02
N ARG A 148 19.30 -7.50 1.21
CA ARG A 148 19.84 -8.81 1.60
C ARG A 148 18.83 -9.94 1.46
N GLU A 149 17.57 -9.70 1.79
CA GLU A 149 16.55 -10.75 1.76
C GLU A 149 15.83 -10.82 0.42
N VAL A 150 15.42 -9.66 -0.10
CA VAL A 150 14.73 -9.56 -1.40
C VAL A 150 15.70 -9.55 -2.57
N GLY A 151 16.91 -8.98 -2.38
CA GLY A 151 17.97 -8.94 -3.38
C GLY A 151 17.87 -7.77 -4.35
N VAL A 152 17.14 -6.71 -4.01
CA VAL A 152 17.07 -5.49 -4.83
C VAL A 152 18.38 -4.72 -4.72
N PRO A 153 19.03 -4.34 -5.84
CA PRO A 153 20.24 -3.53 -5.81
C PRO A 153 20.04 -2.22 -5.07
N GLY A 154 20.98 -1.86 -4.19
CA GLY A 154 20.85 -0.67 -3.33
C GLY A 154 20.68 0.64 -4.09
N GLU A 155 21.24 0.73 -5.30
CA GLU A 155 21.09 1.88 -6.19
C GLU A 155 19.67 2.09 -6.74
N LYS A 156 18.82 1.06 -6.66
CA LYS A 156 17.39 1.15 -7.02
C LYS A 156 16.53 1.62 -5.87
N ILE A 157 17.05 1.70 -4.65
CA ILE A 157 16.30 2.06 -3.46
C ILE A 157 16.42 3.55 -3.22
N THR A 158 15.29 4.25 -3.29
CA THR A 158 15.25 5.69 -3.00
C THR A 158 15.00 5.91 -1.51
N ARG A 159 15.86 6.73 -0.89
CA ARG A 159 15.72 7.14 0.51
C ARG A 159 15.08 8.52 0.57
N PHE A 160 13.94 8.64 1.24
CA PHE A 160 13.28 9.91 1.51
C PHE A 160 13.49 10.33 2.96
N TYR A 161 13.86 11.58 3.15
CA TYR A 161 14.03 12.18 4.47
C TYR A 161 12.94 13.21 4.72
N ARG A 162 12.71 13.53 5.98
CA ARG A 162 11.81 14.63 6.34
C ARG A 162 12.37 15.96 5.80
N ASP A 163 11.50 16.74 5.22
CA ASP A 163 11.81 18.11 4.86
C ASP A 163 12.12 18.91 6.14
N PRO A 164 13.27 19.59 6.22
CA PRO A 164 13.69 20.29 7.44
C PRO A 164 12.81 21.51 7.78
N GLU A 165 12.07 22.07 6.81
CA GLU A 165 11.21 23.24 7.01
C GLU A 165 9.79 22.85 7.36
N THR A 166 9.24 21.85 6.68
CA THR A 166 7.84 21.43 6.85
C THR A 166 7.68 20.22 7.78
N GLY A 167 8.74 19.43 7.97
CA GLY A 167 8.69 18.15 8.69
C GLY A 167 8.02 17.03 7.93
N GLU A 168 7.56 17.27 6.72
CA GLU A 168 6.88 16.29 5.87
C GLU A 168 7.86 15.33 5.21
N CYS A 169 7.38 14.14 4.85
CA CYS A 169 8.15 13.16 4.10
C CYS A 169 7.20 12.35 3.20
N ASP A 170 7.54 12.21 1.93
CA ASP A 170 6.66 11.60 0.93
C ASP A 170 6.28 10.15 1.22
N ASN A 171 7.15 9.40 1.88
CA ASN A 171 6.90 7.99 2.18
C ASN A 171 6.76 7.69 3.68
N PHE A 172 6.60 8.72 4.50
CA PHE A 172 6.41 8.59 5.94
C PHE A 172 5.32 9.53 6.41
N TRP A 173 4.26 9.00 7.00
CA TRP A 173 3.19 9.79 7.59
C TRP A 173 2.75 9.21 8.93
N GLU A 174 2.30 10.07 9.80
CA GLU A 174 1.82 9.74 11.13
C GLU A 174 0.31 9.94 11.20
N HIS A 175 -0.39 9.07 11.88
CA HIS A 175 -1.82 9.19 12.04
C HIS A 175 -2.20 9.21 13.51
N GLY A 176 -2.39 10.43 14.02
CA GLY A 176 -2.88 10.70 15.37
C GLY A 176 -1.83 10.61 16.48
N ALA A 177 -2.07 11.35 17.56
CA ALA A 177 -1.29 11.30 18.78
C ALA A 177 -1.85 10.20 19.70
N GLY A 178 -1.43 8.97 19.51
CA GLY A 178 -1.71 7.87 20.42
C GLY A 178 -0.43 7.13 20.76
N PRO A 179 -0.43 6.26 21.80
CA PRO A 179 0.73 5.47 22.17
C PRO A 179 1.15 4.47 21.08
N VAL A 180 0.47 4.49 19.94
CA VAL A 180 0.77 3.72 18.76
C VAL A 180 1.12 4.70 17.66
N SER A 181 2.31 5.22 17.74
CA SER A 181 2.96 5.94 16.64
C SER A 181 3.24 4.94 15.54
N TYR A 182 2.44 4.98 14.48
CA TYR A 182 2.74 4.18 13.30
C TYR A 182 3.68 4.92 12.39
N THR A 183 4.90 4.54 12.46
CA THR A 183 5.74 4.55 11.30
C THR A 183 5.12 3.59 10.28
N HIS A 184 4.27 4.12 9.46
CA HIS A 184 3.81 3.62 8.19
C HIS A 184 4.01 2.15 7.95
N LEU A 185 3.00 1.59 7.45
CA LEU A 185 3.08 0.46 6.58
C LEU A 185 2.27 0.78 5.33
N THR A 186 2.73 1.74 4.61
CA THR A 186 2.46 1.68 3.20
C THR A 186 3.33 0.58 2.65
N LEU A 187 2.78 -0.29 1.82
CA LEU A 187 3.58 -0.99 0.85
C LEU A 187 4.65 -0.01 0.39
N PRO A 188 5.94 -0.39 0.43
CA PRO A 188 6.98 0.49 -0.04
C PRO A 188 6.54 1.06 -1.37
N THR A 189 6.58 2.38 -1.48
CA THR A 189 6.10 3.05 -2.67
C THR A 189 6.97 2.58 -3.82
N ILE A 190 6.43 1.71 -4.65
CA ILE A 190 7.14 1.19 -5.82
C ILE A 190 6.73 2.06 -6.99
N ARG A 191 7.67 2.82 -7.50
CA ARG A 191 7.48 3.61 -8.70
C ARG A 191 7.70 2.73 -9.93
N LEU A 192 6.68 2.62 -10.77
CA LEU A 192 6.82 2.14 -12.14
C LEU A 192 7.37 3.26 -13.00
N VAL A 193 8.52 3.05 -13.60
CA VAL A 193 9.15 3.95 -14.58
C VAL A 193 8.98 3.36 -15.98
#